data_8befd1e054c10ea3a2978c800f72351f
#
_entry.id   8befd1e054c10ea3a2978c800f72351f
#
_cell.length_a   1.000
_cell.length_b   1.000
_cell.length_c   1.000
_cell.angle_alpha   90.00
_cell.angle_beta   90.00
_cell.angle_gamma   90.00
#
_symmetry.space_group_name_H-M   'P 1'
#
loop_
_entity.id
_entity.type
_entity.pdbx_description
1 polymer ?
#
loop_
_entity_poly.entity_id
_entity_poly.type
_entity_poly.pdbx_seq_one_letter_code
_entity_poly.pdbx_strand_id
1 'polypeptide(L)'
;MNIWSLIDSGQLKPVPEVFCKEKVWIVDVDPELAKKLLEFNFADNRSFSQDYVNKLAAEMKAGRWGLSNDAITVDNDGRFLNAQHRMRALIASETTQRFILLFGVDRESAQWLDIGKKRSMSQRITVSGIRITEKECSIIRNAMNEYTKTYTGTVQYCERKDDQLVSEVYQKHHTVLRALKGHQQKGPGFYWAAGLKMHAEMLHYGHEYDFNHNMSPLERTKLWIDLVNFGYSREGLSVGPEEVSAIKLRNMRENRSANDRGMYWSNKEDLKYTICAAYKFMRGDEVQSLSKFKTDPFHNFIDMPDCNFD
;
A
#
# COMPACT_ATOMS: atom_id res chain seq x y z
N MET A 1 31.53 5.61 -12.33
CA MET A 1 32.29 5.89 -11.08
C MET A 1 31.50 5.31 -9.93
N ASN A 2 32.09 4.50 -9.06
CA ASN A 2 31.44 3.92 -7.89
C ASN A 2 32.18 4.37 -6.61
N ILE A 3 31.60 4.13 -5.43
CA ILE A 3 32.14 4.60 -4.15
C ILE A 3 33.55 4.05 -3.85
N TRP A 4 33.88 2.87 -4.35
CA TRP A 4 35.17 2.22 -4.16
C TRP A 4 36.30 3.04 -4.80
N SER A 5 36.04 3.65 -5.98
CA SER A 5 37.02 4.52 -6.62
C SER A 5 37.37 5.78 -5.80
N LEU A 6 36.43 6.26 -4.95
CA LEU A 6 36.69 7.37 -4.03
C LEU A 6 37.54 6.93 -2.83
N ILE A 7 37.35 5.70 -2.35
CA ILE A 7 38.18 5.11 -1.29
C ILE A 7 39.59 4.87 -1.81
N ASP A 8 39.73 4.23 -2.98
CA ASP A 8 41.03 3.89 -3.58
C ASP A 8 41.84 5.15 -3.92
N SER A 9 41.19 6.22 -4.35
CA SER A 9 41.83 7.52 -4.62
C SER A 9 42.13 8.33 -3.35
N GLY A 10 41.68 7.87 -2.18
CA GLY A 10 41.85 8.57 -0.92
C GLY A 10 40.98 9.83 -0.77
N GLN A 11 39.99 10.04 -1.64
CA GLN A 11 39.03 11.14 -1.49
C GLN A 11 38.01 10.87 -0.39
N LEU A 12 37.67 9.57 -0.16
CA LEU A 12 36.83 9.14 0.96
C LEU A 12 37.71 8.39 1.97
N LYS A 13 37.92 9.00 3.13
CA LYS A 13 38.74 8.47 4.22
C LYS A 13 37.95 8.45 5.52
N PRO A 14 38.14 7.42 6.39
CA PRO A 14 37.62 7.47 7.74
C PRO A 14 38.29 8.60 8.53
N VAL A 15 37.54 9.22 9.44
CA VAL A 15 38.10 10.15 10.42
C VAL A 15 38.70 9.30 11.58
N PRO A 16 40.04 9.21 11.73
CA PRO A 16 40.67 8.24 12.62
C PRO A 16 40.26 8.42 14.09
N GLU A 17 40.02 9.67 14.48
CA GLU A 17 39.70 10.06 15.87
C GLU A 17 38.27 9.70 16.29
N VAL A 18 37.36 9.51 15.28
CA VAL A 18 35.94 9.23 15.52
C VAL A 18 35.60 7.78 15.25
N PHE A 19 36.37 7.10 14.39
CA PHE A 19 36.13 5.72 14.04
C PHE A 19 36.72 4.75 15.05
N CYS A 20 35.93 4.37 16.06
CA CYS A 20 36.31 3.36 17.04
C CYS A 20 35.63 2.04 16.68
N LYS A 21 36.38 1.02 16.29
CA LYS A 21 35.85 -0.33 15.96
C LYS A 21 35.04 -0.94 17.12
N GLU A 22 35.34 -0.53 18.34
CA GLU A 22 34.70 -1.02 19.56
C GLU A 22 33.31 -0.47 19.76
N LYS A 23 32.92 0.58 19.02
CA LYS A 23 31.62 1.25 19.17
C LYS A 23 30.51 0.65 18.28
N VAL A 24 30.82 -0.21 17.36
CA VAL A 24 29.84 -0.83 16.45
C VAL A 24 29.92 -2.34 16.54
N TRP A 25 28.85 -2.95 16.99
CA TRP A 25 28.74 -4.41 17.08
C TRP A 25 27.58 -4.92 16.24
N ILE A 26 27.75 -6.11 15.67
CA ILE A 26 26.67 -6.89 15.07
C ILE A 26 26.39 -8.03 16.03
N VAL A 27 25.14 -8.11 16.52
CA VAL A 27 24.73 -9.08 17.53
C VAL A 27 23.46 -9.80 17.12
N ASP A 28 23.37 -11.07 17.46
CA ASP A 28 22.11 -11.83 17.40
C ASP A 28 21.41 -11.67 18.75
N VAL A 29 20.18 -11.20 18.71
CA VAL A 29 19.33 -10.94 19.88
C VAL A 29 18.17 -11.91 19.87
N ASP A 30 18.05 -12.70 20.91
CA ASP A 30 16.90 -13.58 21.17
C ASP A 30 15.85 -12.87 22.07
N PRO A 31 14.67 -13.44 22.27
CA PRO A 31 13.62 -12.86 23.09
C PRO A 31 14.03 -12.60 24.54
N GLU A 32 14.85 -13.46 25.12
CA GLU A 32 15.29 -13.32 26.51
C GLU A 32 16.31 -12.17 26.66
N LEU A 33 17.24 -12.06 25.71
CA LEU A 33 18.16 -10.92 25.65
C LEU A 33 17.40 -9.62 25.38
N ALA A 34 16.41 -9.63 24.51
CA ALA A 34 15.57 -8.46 24.23
C ALA A 34 14.81 -7.95 25.46
N LYS A 35 14.31 -8.85 26.34
CA LYS A 35 13.70 -8.47 27.62
C LYS A 35 14.70 -7.74 28.50
N LYS A 36 15.90 -8.29 28.66
CA LYS A 36 16.98 -7.65 29.44
C LYS A 36 17.38 -6.29 28.86
N LEU A 37 17.51 -6.21 27.55
CA LEU A 37 17.84 -4.95 26.88
C LEU A 37 16.78 -3.86 27.10
N LEU A 38 15.49 -4.23 27.16
CA LEU A 38 14.42 -3.26 27.45
C LEU A 38 14.51 -2.64 28.86
N GLU A 39 15.16 -3.30 29.81
CA GLU A 39 15.39 -2.73 31.16
C GLU A 39 16.31 -1.51 31.10
N PHE A 40 17.17 -1.43 30.09
CA PHE A 40 18.06 -0.29 29.83
C PHE A 40 17.43 0.77 28.92
N ASN A 41 16.14 0.65 28.59
CA ASN A 41 15.46 1.62 27.77
C ASN A 41 15.44 2.99 28.46
N PHE A 42 15.70 4.06 27.70
CA PHE A 42 15.66 5.41 28.22
C PHE A 42 14.26 5.77 28.73
N ALA A 43 14.16 6.30 29.95
CA ALA A 43 12.86 6.52 30.62
C ALA A 43 11.95 7.50 29.87
N ASP A 44 12.52 8.53 29.23
CA ASP A 44 11.79 9.55 28.49
C ASP A 44 11.61 9.18 27.00
N ASN A 45 11.79 7.92 26.65
CA ASN A 45 11.52 7.47 25.29
C ASN A 45 10.03 7.64 24.98
N ARG A 46 9.72 7.97 23.70
CA ARG A 46 8.33 8.12 23.26
C ARG A 46 7.49 6.87 23.61
N SER A 47 6.19 7.05 23.82
CA SER A 47 5.26 5.93 23.99
C SER A 47 5.34 4.98 22.76
N PHE A 48 5.26 3.67 23.00
CA PHE A 48 5.26 2.70 21.92
C PHE A 48 3.84 2.46 21.37
N SER A 49 3.76 2.12 20.09
CA SER A 49 2.52 1.73 19.42
C SER A 49 2.44 0.20 19.38
N GLN A 50 1.41 -0.39 19.97
CA GLN A 50 1.20 -1.84 19.93
C GLN A 50 0.96 -2.34 18.51
N ASP A 51 0.20 -1.61 17.68
CA ASP A 51 -0.04 -1.97 16.29
C ASP A 51 1.26 -2.02 15.49
N TYR A 52 2.18 -1.08 15.74
CA TYR A 52 3.48 -1.09 15.09
C TYR A 52 4.37 -2.25 15.58
N VAL A 53 4.33 -2.58 16.86
CA VAL A 53 4.99 -3.76 17.43
C VAL A 53 4.48 -5.04 16.77
N ASN A 54 3.16 -5.22 16.69
CA ASN A 54 2.54 -6.39 16.05
C ASN A 54 2.94 -6.54 14.59
N LYS A 55 2.99 -5.43 13.85
CA LYS A 55 3.44 -5.41 12.46
C LYS A 55 4.89 -5.88 12.32
N LEU A 56 5.81 -5.35 13.13
CA LEU A 56 7.21 -5.76 13.10
C LEU A 56 7.38 -7.23 13.50
N ALA A 57 6.64 -7.68 14.52
CA ALA A 57 6.66 -9.08 14.97
C ALA A 57 6.21 -10.04 13.85
N ALA A 58 5.18 -9.68 13.09
CA ALA A 58 4.72 -10.47 11.94
C ALA A 58 5.81 -10.59 10.86
N GLU A 59 6.55 -9.49 10.57
CA GLU A 59 7.66 -9.52 9.62
C GLU A 59 8.82 -10.40 10.10
N MET A 60 9.17 -10.31 11.40
CA MET A 60 10.21 -11.14 12.02
C MET A 60 9.83 -12.62 11.96
N LYS A 61 8.59 -12.96 12.36
CA LYS A 61 8.08 -14.34 12.37
C LYS A 61 8.00 -14.95 10.97
N ALA A 62 7.73 -14.11 9.97
CA ALA A 62 7.69 -14.54 8.56
C ALA A 62 9.07 -14.65 7.91
N GLY A 63 10.17 -14.42 8.64
CA GLY A 63 11.53 -14.47 8.11
C GLY A 63 11.88 -13.35 7.13
N ARG A 64 11.09 -12.28 7.09
CA ARG A 64 11.35 -11.11 6.21
C ARG A 64 12.17 -10.00 6.87
N TRP A 65 12.58 -10.21 8.10
CA TRP A 65 13.46 -9.29 8.81
C TRP A 65 14.91 -9.49 8.36
N GLY A 66 15.54 -8.43 7.89
CA GLY A 66 16.94 -8.45 7.49
C GLY A 66 17.79 -7.50 8.33
N LEU A 67 19.10 -7.69 8.33
CA LEU A 67 20.03 -6.74 8.92
C LEU A 67 19.87 -5.38 8.22
N SER A 68 19.37 -4.38 8.93
CA SER A 68 19.20 -3.03 8.42
C SER A 68 20.33 -2.12 8.95
N ASN A 69 20.54 -1.01 8.23
CA ASN A 69 21.45 0.05 8.68
C ASN A 69 20.87 0.92 9.81
N ASP A 70 19.68 0.59 10.29
CA ASP A 70 19.04 1.29 11.42
C ASP A 70 19.55 0.71 12.73
N ALA A 71 20.72 1.22 13.18
CA ALA A 71 21.38 0.75 14.38
C ALA A 71 20.55 0.97 15.64
N ILE A 72 20.71 0.09 16.60
CA ILE A 72 20.30 0.31 17.98
C ILE A 72 21.33 1.21 18.63
N THR A 73 20.92 2.39 19.05
CA THR A 73 21.81 3.42 19.58
C THR A 73 21.83 3.38 21.10
N VAL A 74 23.03 3.30 21.66
CA VAL A 74 23.26 3.21 23.10
C VAL A 74 24.07 4.45 23.52
N ASP A 75 23.64 5.17 24.56
CA ASP A 75 24.34 6.33 25.08
C ASP A 75 25.59 5.97 25.91
N ASN A 76 26.27 6.98 26.39
CA ASN A 76 27.47 6.82 27.21
C ASN A 76 27.19 6.16 28.58
N ASP A 77 25.95 6.20 29.06
CA ASP A 77 25.47 5.57 30.29
C ASP A 77 24.95 4.13 30.07
N GLY A 78 25.03 3.60 28.85
CA GLY A 78 24.56 2.26 28.49
C GLY A 78 23.06 2.16 28.30
N ARG A 79 22.35 3.27 28.08
CA ARG A 79 20.90 3.28 27.88
C ARG A 79 20.54 3.33 26.40
N PHE A 80 19.46 2.64 26.03
CA PHE A 80 18.94 2.65 24.66
C PHE A 80 18.19 3.95 24.34
N LEU A 81 18.65 4.67 23.31
CA LEU A 81 18.01 5.88 22.81
C LEU A 81 16.89 5.58 21.80
N ASN A 82 16.95 4.40 21.16
CA ASN A 82 15.94 3.94 20.20
C ASN A 82 15.70 2.43 20.34
N ALA A 83 14.96 1.81 19.41
CA ALA A 83 14.72 0.37 19.29
C ALA A 83 13.68 -0.26 20.21
N GLN A 84 12.99 0.46 21.09
CA GLN A 84 11.97 -0.13 21.97
C GLN A 84 10.89 -0.93 21.22
N HIS A 85 10.44 -0.47 20.04
CA HIS A 85 9.46 -1.20 19.22
C HIS A 85 10.06 -2.50 18.66
N ARG A 86 11.32 -2.45 18.21
CA ARG A 86 12.03 -3.61 17.65
C ARG A 86 12.24 -4.70 18.69
N MET A 87 12.64 -4.34 19.91
CA MET A 87 12.82 -5.29 21.01
C MET A 87 11.48 -5.93 21.44
N ARG A 88 10.41 -5.12 21.58
CA ARG A 88 9.06 -5.64 21.88
C ARG A 88 8.54 -6.56 20.78
N ALA A 89 8.79 -6.22 19.52
CA ALA A 89 8.39 -7.03 18.39
C ALA A 89 9.16 -8.37 18.36
N LEU A 90 10.43 -8.35 18.68
CA LEU A 90 11.25 -9.55 18.76
C LEU A 90 10.75 -10.50 19.84
N ILE A 91 10.40 -9.99 21.01
CA ILE A 91 9.78 -10.77 22.09
C ILE A 91 8.46 -11.38 21.60
N ALA A 92 7.61 -10.60 20.97
CA ALA A 92 6.30 -11.04 20.48
C ALA A 92 6.41 -12.03 19.28
N SER A 93 7.47 -11.97 18.50
CA SER A 93 7.70 -12.89 17.38
C SER A 93 8.29 -14.23 17.80
N GLU A 94 8.88 -14.32 19.00
CA GLU A 94 9.61 -15.49 19.52
C GLU A 94 10.73 -15.96 18.60
N THR A 95 11.36 -15.01 17.87
CA THR A 95 12.45 -15.31 16.93
C THR A 95 13.75 -14.67 17.39
N THR A 96 14.89 -15.15 16.87
CA THR A 96 16.20 -14.49 17.03
C THR A 96 16.47 -13.63 15.81
N GLN A 97 16.88 -12.38 16.00
CA GLN A 97 17.14 -11.45 14.92
C GLN A 97 18.51 -10.76 15.09
N ARG A 98 19.10 -10.38 13.96
CA ARG A 98 20.41 -9.72 13.92
C ARG A 98 20.25 -8.20 13.89
N PHE A 99 21.05 -7.50 14.74
CA PHE A 99 21.02 -6.04 14.85
C PHE A 99 22.45 -5.46 14.85
N ILE A 100 22.54 -4.20 14.43
CA ILE A 100 23.72 -3.37 14.63
C ILE A 100 23.49 -2.57 15.92
N LEU A 101 24.46 -2.59 16.85
CA LEU A 101 24.52 -1.73 18.03
C LEU A 101 25.58 -0.66 17.80
N LEU A 102 25.25 0.59 18.10
CA LEU A 102 26.16 1.73 18.07
C LEU A 102 26.25 2.30 19.50
N PHE A 103 27.41 2.21 20.09
CA PHE A 103 27.65 2.63 21.48
C PHE A 103 28.29 4.03 21.59
N GLY A 104 28.10 4.66 22.74
CA GLY A 104 28.77 5.93 23.10
C GLY A 104 28.23 7.12 22.30
N VAL A 105 26.94 7.14 21.99
CA VAL A 105 26.29 8.27 21.36
C VAL A 105 25.83 9.27 22.42
N ASP A 106 26.11 10.55 22.20
CA ASP A 106 25.65 11.58 23.11
C ASP A 106 24.15 11.66 23.14
N ARG A 107 23.55 11.73 24.33
CA ARG A 107 22.12 11.78 24.54
C ARG A 107 21.44 12.92 23.78
N GLU A 108 22.10 14.07 23.67
CA GLU A 108 21.58 15.21 22.88
C GLU A 108 21.43 14.89 21.40
N SER A 109 22.21 13.94 20.88
CA SER A 109 22.10 13.47 19.52
C SER A 109 20.81 12.66 19.27
N ALA A 110 20.11 12.21 20.34
CA ALA A 110 18.85 11.47 20.21
C ALA A 110 17.77 12.28 19.50
N GLN A 111 17.78 13.61 19.62
CA GLN A 111 16.83 14.49 18.90
C GLN A 111 16.95 14.37 17.38
N TRP A 112 18.09 13.91 16.86
CA TRP A 112 18.35 13.74 15.43
C TRP A 112 18.10 12.30 14.94
N LEU A 113 17.79 11.36 15.85
CA LEU A 113 17.40 10.01 15.46
C LEU A 113 16.01 10.02 14.84
N ASP A 114 15.82 9.22 13.81
CA ASP A 114 14.51 9.05 13.13
C ASP A 114 13.93 10.29 12.41
N ILE A 115 14.69 11.38 12.21
CA ILE A 115 14.22 12.56 11.46
C ILE A 115 14.18 12.31 9.95
N GLY A 116 14.75 11.23 9.47
CA GLY A 116 14.77 10.89 8.06
C GLY A 116 13.35 10.73 7.49
N LYS A 117 13.11 11.31 6.30
CA LYS A 117 11.86 11.09 5.58
C LYS A 117 11.70 9.60 5.28
N LYS A 118 10.69 8.97 5.87
CA LYS A 118 10.38 7.56 5.59
C LYS A 118 10.06 7.38 4.11
N ARG A 119 10.67 6.37 3.49
CA ARG A 119 10.33 5.99 2.12
C ARG A 119 8.86 5.59 2.05
N SER A 120 8.16 6.09 1.03
CA SER A 120 6.82 5.60 0.72
C SER A 120 6.86 4.14 0.27
N MET A 121 5.71 3.48 0.24
CA MET A 121 5.61 2.10 -0.23
C MET A 121 6.12 1.98 -1.68
N SER A 122 5.72 2.88 -2.58
CA SER A 122 6.18 2.88 -3.96
C SER A 122 7.71 3.00 -4.08
N GLN A 123 8.34 3.85 -3.25
CA GLN A 123 9.79 3.99 -3.21
C GLN A 123 10.49 2.71 -2.70
N ARG A 124 9.92 2.03 -1.69
CA ARG A 124 10.47 0.75 -1.19
C ARG A 124 10.38 -0.35 -2.24
N ILE A 125 9.23 -0.47 -2.91
CA ILE A 125 9.03 -1.41 -4.01
C ILE A 125 9.99 -1.10 -5.17
N THR A 126 10.20 0.18 -5.50
CA THR A 126 11.13 0.57 -6.57
C THR A 126 12.58 0.18 -6.24
N VAL A 127 12.99 0.28 -4.97
CA VAL A 127 14.32 -0.17 -4.51
C VAL A 127 14.50 -1.68 -4.69
N SER A 128 13.44 -2.48 -4.59
CA SER A 128 13.49 -3.92 -4.87
C SER A 128 13.47 -4.27 -6.38
N GLY A 129 13.53 -3.26 -7.26
CA GLY A 129 13.66 -3.45 -8.71
C GLY A 129 12.38 -3.29 -9.52
N ILE A 130 11.23 -3.09 -8.89
CA ILE A 130 9.92 -2.97 -9.55
C ILE A 130 9.54 -1.49 -9.63
N ARG A 131 9.52 -0.91 -10.84
CA ARG A 131 9.13 0.48 -11.04
C ARG A 131 7.62 0.64 -10.91
N ILE A 132 7.19 1.25 -9.82
CA ILE A 132 5.79 1.56 -9.51
C ILE A 132 5.67 3.01 -9.02
N THR A 133 4.66 3.72 -9.50
CA THR A 133 4.37 5.09 -9.03
C THR A 133 3.50 5.06 -7.76
N GLU A 134 3.49 6.17 -7.01
CA GLU A 134 2.59 6.35 -5.86
C GLU A 134 1.12 6.13 -6.22
N LYS A 135 0.72 6.62 -7.40
CA LYS A 135 -0.65 6.48 -7.91
C LYS A 135 -0.98 5.03 -8.23
N GLU A 136 -0.12 4.32 -8.93
CA GLU A 136 -0.30 2.89 -9.24
C GLU A 136 -0.35 2.07 -7.95
N CYS A 137 0.54 2.34 -7.01
CA CYS A 137 0.53 1.71 -5.69
C CYS A 137 -0.81 1.95 -4.95
N SER A 138 -1.33 3.17 -5.01
CA SER A 138 -2.63 3.50 -4.43
C SER A 138 -3.79 2.78 -5.13
N ILE A 139 -3.77 2.69 -6.46
CA ILE A 139 -4.79 1.98 -7.25
C ILE A 139 -4.81 0.50 -6.88
N ILE A 140 -3.65 -0.16 -6.88
CA ILE A 140 -3.54 -1.59 -6.52
C ILE A 140 -4.04 -1.83 -5.10
N ARG A 141 -3.60 -1.03 -4.12
CA ARG A 141 -4.06 -1.15 -2.73
C ARG A 141 -5.57 -0.98 -2.57
N ASN A 142 -6.18 -0.11 -3.38
CA ASN A 142 -7.62 0.05 -3.38
C ASN A 142 -8.33 -1.12 -4.07
N ALA A 143 -7.78 -1.67 -5.15
CA ALA A 143 -8.33 -2.84 -5.82
C ALA A 143 -8.26 -4.11 -4.94
N MET A 144 -7.22 -4.25 -4.12
CA MET A 144 -7.09 -5.34 -3.15
C MET A 144 -8.10 -5.25 -1.99
N ASN A 145 -8.82 -4.13 -1.83
CA ASN A 145 -9.85 -4.02 -0.81
C ASN A 145 -11.09 -4.80 -1.25
N GLU A 146 -11.51 -5.71 -0.40
CA GLU A 146 -12.84 -6.31 -0.43
C GLU A 146 -13.66 -5.72 0.70
N TYR A 147 -14.95 -5.61 0.49
CA TYR A 147 -15.83 -5.22 1.56
C TYR A 147 -16.85 -6.32 1.85
N THR A 148 -16.94 -6.71 3.10
CA THR A 148 -18.03 -7.52 3.62
C THR A 148 -18.85 -6.68 4.58
N LYS A 149 -20.17 -6.80 4.53
CA LYS A 149 -21.01 -6.20 5.55
C LYS A 149 -21.01 -7.15 6.75
N THR A 150 -20.18 -6.87 7.76
CA THR A 150 -20.27 -7.59 9.03
C THR A 150 -21.61 -7.28 9.72
N TYR A 151 -22.00 -8.13 10.66
CA TYR A 151 -23.22 -7.95 11.47
C TYR A 151 -23.29 -6.57 12.16
N THR A 152 -22.13 -5.97 12.43
CA THR A 152 -22.00 -4.64 13.05
C THR A 152 -21.91 -3.49 12.03
N GLY A 153 -22.08 -3.76 10.72
CA GLY A 153 -21.96 -2.75 9.68
C GLY A 153 -20.54 -2.31 9.33
N THR A 154 -19.54 -2.90 9.97
CA THR A 154 -18.11 -2.62 9.73
C THR A 154 -17.63 -3.33 8.47
N VAL A 155 -16.84 -2.62 7.68
CA VAL A 155 -16.21 -3.18 6.47
C VAL A 155 -14.89 -3.81 6.86
N GLN A 156 -14.73 -5.10 6.59
CA GLN A 156 -13.41 -5.71 6.63
C GLN A 156 -12.65 -5.34 5.36
N TYR A 157 -11.44 -4.84 5.53
CA TYR A 157 -10.51 -4.61 4.44
C TYR A 157 -9.46 -5.72 4.45
N CYS A 158 -8.85 -5.97 3.29
CA CYS A 158 -7.65 -6.78 3.23
C CYS A 158 -6.62 -6.23 4.21
N GLU A 159 -6.34 -6.97 5.28
CA GLU A 159 -5.42 -6.57 6.34
C GLU A 159 -3.97 -6.59 5.86
N ARG A 160 -3.66 -7.50 4.92
CA ARG A 160 -2.31 -7.67 4.40
C ARG A 160 -2.10 -6.82 3.14
N LYS A 161 -1.43 -5.68 3.30
CA LYS A 161 -1.00 -4.79 2.20
C LYS A 161 0.47 -4.43 2.36
N ASP A 162 1.28 -5.46 2.59
CA ASP A 162 2.73 -5.30 2.62
C ASP A 162 3.30 -5.04 1.20
N ASP A 163 4.55 -4.60 1.15
CA ASP A 163 5.21 -4.21 -0.09
C ASP A 163 5.32 -5.39 -1.06
N GLN A 164 5.51 -6.60 -0.55
CA GLN A 164 5.64 -7.82 -1.35
C GLN A 164 4.32 -8.12 -2.06
N LEU A 165 3.21 -8.21 -1.31
CA LEU A 165 1.91 -8.54 -1.89
C LEU A 165 1.45 -7.48 -2.90
N VAL A 166 1.67 -6.18 -2.60
CA VAL A 166 1.37 -5.10 -3.55
C VAL A 166 2.21 -5.23 -4.82
N SER A 167 3.47 -5.64 -4.70
CA SER A 167 4.36 -5.88 -5.85
C SER A 167 3.86 -7.04 -6.71
N GLU A 168 3.50 -8.15 -6.09
CA GLU A 168 2.98 -9.35 -6.77
C GLU A 168 1.70 -9.04 -7.56
N VAL A 169 0.75 -8.37 -6.90
CA VAL A 169 -0.52 -7.97 -7.55
C VAL A 169 -0.26 -6.92 -8.64
N TYR A 170 0.65 -5.96 -8.43
CA TYR A 170 1.00 -5.00 -9.47
C TYR A 170 1.58 -5.68 -10.72
N GLN A 171 2.45 -6.66 -10.55
CA GLN A 171 3.03 -7.40 -11.68
C GLN A 171 1.97 -8.13 -12.50
N LYS A 172 0.89 -8.61 -11.89
CA LYS A 172 -0.25 -9.24 -12.60
C LYS A 172 -1.05 -8.28 -13.47
N HIS A 173 -1.03 -6.98 -13.17
CA HIS A 173 -1.96 -6.00 -13.78
C HIS A 173 -1.28 -4.78 -14.39
N HIS A 174 0.06 -4.72 -14.43
CA HIS A 174 0.77 -3.49 -14.79
C HIS A 174 0.58 -3.07 -16.25
N THR A 175 0.40 -4.01 -17.18
CA THR A 175 0.17 -3.68 -18.60
C THR A 175 -1.18 -3.01 -18.78
N VAL A 176 -2.22 -3.49 -18.11
CA VAL A 176 -3.55 -2.86 -18.09
C VAL A 176 -3.47 -1.44 -17.53
N LEU A 177 -2.78 -1.25 -16.41
CA LEU A 177 -2.55 0.08 -15.84
C LEU A 177 -1.84 1.03 -16.80
N ARG A 178 -0.87 0.52 -17.55
CA ARG A 178 -0.17 1.30 -18.59
C ARG A 178 -1.07 1.63 -19.77
N ALA A 179 -1.86 0.69 -20.26
CA ALA A 179 -2.82 0.92 -21.35
C ALA A 179 -3.88 1.97 -20.98
N LEU A 180 -4.21 2.08 -19.70
CA LEU A 180 -5.15 3.08 -19.19
C LEU A 180 -4.50 4.46 -18.94
N LYS A 181 -3.19 4.62 -19.06
CA LYS A 181 -2.49 5.90 -18.76
C LYS A 181 -3.00 7.08 -19.58
N GLY A 182 -3.37 6.89 -20.84
CA GLY A 182 -3.94 7.92 -21.70
C GLY A 182 -5.27 8.50 -21.21
N HIS A 183 -6.00 7.75 -20.38
CA HIS A 183 -7.27 8.14 -19.77
C HIS A 183 -7.09 8.82 -18.40
N GLN A 184 -5.84 9.12 -18.01
CA GLN A 184 -5.52 9.73 -16.73
C GLN A 184 -5.90 11.21 -16.70
N GLN A 185 -6.91 11.54 -15.90
CA GLN A 185 -7.06 12.86 -15.30
C GLN A 185 -7.32 12.75 -13.79
N LYS A 186 -7.47 13.91 -13.13
CA LYS A 186 -7.46 14.14 -11.67
C LYS A 186 -8.54 13.40 -10.85
N GLY A 187 -8.97 12.21 -11.27
CA GLY A 187 -9.97 11.41 -10.55
C GLY A 187 -9.39 10.64 -9.37
N PRO A 188 -10.24 10.25 -8.42
CA PRO A 188 -9.85 9.45 -7.27
C PRO A 188 -9.34 8.06 -7.70
N GLY A 189 -8.32 7.56 -6.99
CA GLY A 189 -7.71 6.26 -7.24
C GLY A 189 -8.68 5.07 -7.18
N PHE A 190 -9.80 5.19 -6.47
CA PHE A 190 -10.78 4.11 -6.37
C PHE A 190 -11.64 3.90 -7.63
N TYR A 191 -11.82 4.88 -8.50
CA TYR A 191 -12.43 4.66 -9.81
C TYR A 191 -11.59 3.75 -10.69
N TRP A 192 -10.28 3.94 -10.63
CA TRP A 192 -9.31 3.12 -11.31
C TRP A 192 -9.24 1.71 -10.72
N ALA A 193 -9.28 1.62 -9.40
CA ALA A 193 -9.29 0.35 -8.70
C ALA A 193 -10.51 -0.50 -9.09
N ALA A 194 -11.70 0.11 -9.14
CA ALA A 194 -12.92 -0.57 -9.57
C ALA A 194 -12.86 -0.96 -11.05
N GLY A 195 -12.33 -0.10 -11.91
CA GLY A 195 -12.11 -0.42 -13.32
C GLY A 195 -11.12 -1.59 -13.50
N LEU A 196 -10.07 -1.63 -12.71
CA LEU A 196 -9.10 -2.72 -12.77
C LEU A 196 -9.68 -4.06 -12.29
N LYS A 197 -10.49 -4.06 -11.22
CA LYS A 197 -11.25 -5.23 -10.77
C LYS A 197 -12.20 -5.71 -11.87
N MET A 198 -12.96 -4.79 -12.46
CA MET A 198 -13.89 -5.08 -13.55
C MET A 198 -13.18 -5.68 -14.78
N HIS A 199 -12.01 -5.13 -15.16
CA HIS A 199 -11.21 -5.67 -16.25
C HIS A 199 -10.80 -7.12 -16.00
N ALA A 200 -10.24 -7.38 -14.81
CA ALA A 200 -9.79 -8.72 -14.43
C ALA A 200 -10.96 -9.70 -14.36
N GLU A 201 -12.10 -9.26 -13.83
CA GLU A 201 -13.34 -10.05 -13.76
C GLU A 201 -13.83 -10.45 -15.16
N MET A 202 -13.94 -9.50 -16.08
CA MET A 202 -14.35 -9.78 -17.46
C MET A 202 -13.39 -10.70 -18.20
N LEU A 203 -12.09 -10.55 -17.94
CA LEU A 203 -11.06 -11.33 -18.62
C LEU A 203 -11.07 -12.81 -18.18
N HIS A 204 -11.20 -13.05 -16.87
CA HIS A 204 -11.04 -14.40 -16.32
C HIS A 204 -12.37 -15.12 -16.04
N TYR A 205 -13.42 -14.38 -15.73
CA TYR A 205 -14.72 -14.90 -15.34
C TYR A 205 -15.85 -14.43 -16.28
N GLY A 206 -15.51 -13.79 -17.39
CA GLY A 206 -16.50 -13.25 -18.34
C GLY A 206 -17.47 -14.30 -18.87
N HIS A 207 -17.04 -15.55 -18.96
CA HIS A 207 -17.88 -16.67 -19.40
C HIS A 207 -19.03 -17.02 -18.41
N GLU A 208 -18.96 -16.53 -17.17
CA GLU A 208 -19.99 -16.72 -16.14
C GLU A 208 -21.13 -15.69 -16.23
N TYR A 209 -20.96 -14.66 -17.07
CA TYR A 209 -21.90 -13.54 -17.19
C TYR A 209 -22.55 -13.47 -18.55
N ASP A 210 -23.80 -13.08 -18.58
CA ASP A 210 -24.50 -12.69 -19.79
C ASP A 210 -24.31 -11.18 -20.01
N PHE A 211 -23.35 -10.82 -20.86
CA PHE A 211 -23.03 -9.41 -21.12
C PHE A 211 -23.93 -8.81 -22.19
N ASN A 212 -24.51 -7.65 -21.91
CA ASN A 212 -25.30 -6.85 -22.83
C ASN A 212 -24.46 -5.92 -23.73
N HIS A 213 -23.19 -6.23 -23.94
CA HIS A 213 -22.26 -5.41 -24.73
C HIS A 213 -21.23 -6.25 -25.48
N ASN A 214 -20.73 -5.73 -26.60
CA ASN A 214 -19.74 -6.39 -27.47
C ASN A 214 -18.35 -5.79 -27.37
N MET A 215 -18.00 -5.13 -26.24
CA MET A 215 -16.72 -4.51 -26.03
C MET A 215 -15.73 -5.49 -25.41
N SER A 216 -14.44 -5.40 -25.76
CA SER A 216 -13.39 -6.10 -25.04
C SER A 216 -13.28 -5.58 -23.60
N PRO A 217 -12.71 -6.38 -22.67
CA PRO A 217 -12.49 -5.95 -21.29
C PRO A 217 -11.76 -4.60 -21.18
N LEU A 218 -10.76 -4.36 -22.03
CA LEU A 218 -10.00 -3.12 -22.01
C LEU A 218 -10.80 -1.90 -22.50
N GLU A 219 -11.54 -2.05 -23.60
CA GLU A 219 -12.42 -0.99 -24.13
C GLU A 219 -13.50 -0.62 -23.11
N ARG A 220 -14.13 -1.62 -22.51
CA ARG A 220 -15.15 -1.40 -21.48
C ARG A 220 -14.58 -0.69 -20.26
N THR A 221 -13.35 -1.02 -19.87
CA THR A 221 -12.65 -0.35 -18.76
C THR A 221 -12.29 1.09 -19.09
N LYS A 222 -11.84 1.38 -20.30
CA LYS A 222 -11.58 2.76 -20.77
C LYS A 222 -12.86 3.60 -20.76
N LEU A 223 -13.95 3.05 -21.28
CA LEU A 223 -15.26 3.71 -21.26
C LEU A 223 -15.72 4.02 -19.83
N TRP A 224 -15.58 3.06 -18.90
CA TRP A 224 -15.85 3.28 -17.48
C TRP A 224 -15.07 4.47 -16.93
N ILE A 225 -13.74 4.50 -17.14
CA ILE A 225 -12.87 5.58 -16.65
C ILE A 225 -13.29 6.95 -17.23
N ASP A 226 -13.63 6.99 -18.49
CA ASP A 226 -14.09 8.21 -19.16
C ASP A 226 -15.43 8.69 -18.57
N LEU A 227 -16.40 7.82 -18.43
CA LEU A 227 -17.74 8.20 -17.96
C LEU A 227 -17.75 8.66 -16.51
N VAL A 228 -17.02 8.00 -15.61
CA VAL A 228 -16.95 8.41 -14.20
C VAL A 228 -16.15 9.71 -14.00
N ASN A 229 -15.26 10.06 -14.93
CA ASN A 229 -14.47 11.29 -14.87
C ASN A 229 -15.10 12.45 -15.65
N PHE A 230 -15.63 12.21 -16.84
CA PHE A 230 -16.07 13.24 -17.77
C PHE A 230 -17.57 13.21 -18.08
N GLY A 231 -18.24 12.08 -17.91
CA GLY A 231 -19.63 11.85 -18.30
C GLY A 231 -19.81 11.56 -19.80
N TYR A 232 -18.73 11.43 -20.55
CA TYR A 232 -18.74 11.08 -21.99
C TYR A 232 -17.51 10.25 -22.35
N SER A 233 -17.61 9.48 -23.43
CA SER A 233 -16.48 8.72 -23.98
C SER A 233 -15.53 9.65 -24.76
N ARG A 234 -14.24 9.59 -24.44
CA ARG A 234 -13.19 10.34 -25.17
C ARG A 234 -12.85 9.72 -26.52
N GLU A 235 -13.16 8.45 -26.70
CA GLU A 235 -12.99 7.72 -27.97
C GLU A 235 -14.23 7.84 -28.88
N GLY A 236 -15.22 8.64 -28.49
CA GLY A 236 -16.43 8.88 -29.30
C GLY A 236 -17.44 7.74 -29.29
N LEU A 237 -17.33 6.79 -28.35
CA LEU A 237 -18.31 5.72 -28.18
C LEU A 237 -19.66 6.30 -27.73
N SER A 238 -20.76 5.82 -28.30
CA SER A 238 -22.07 6.20 -27.83
C SER A 238 -22.35 5.61 -26.45
N VAL A 239 -23.10 6.36 -25.64
CA VAL A 239 -23.47 5.98 -24.27
C VAL A 239 -24.94 5.61 -24.27
N GLY A 240 -25.22 4.34 -23.99
CA GLY A 240 -26.57 3.79 -23.93
C GLY A 240 -27.11 3.67 -22.49
N PRO A 241 -28.31 3.07 -22.34
CA PRO A 241 -28.90 2.81 -21.02
C PRO A 241 -28.04 1.96 -20.10
N GLU A 242 -27.25 1.06 -20.66
CA GLU A 242 -26.37 0.13 -19.98
C GLU A 242 -25.16 0.82 -19.30
N GLU A 243 -24.83 2.07 -19.69
CA GLU A 243 -23.74 2.85 -19.11
C GLU A 243 -24.20 3.81 -18.00
N VAL A 244 -25.49 3.89 -17.73
CA VAL A 244 -26.10 4.85 -16.80
C VAL A 244 -25.54 4.73 -15.38
N SER A 245 -25.10 3.54 -14.95
CA SER A 245 -24.53 3.36 -13.61
C SER A 245 -23.28 4.20 -13.37
N ALA A 246 -22.39 4.33 -14.36
CA ALA A 246 -21.20 5.17 -14.30
C ALA A 246 -21.55 6.65 -14.19
N ILE A 247 -22.49 7.12 -15.01
CA ILE A 247 -22.97 8.51 -15.02
C ILE A 247 -23.67 8.84 -13.70
N LYS A 248 -24.49 7.94 -13.17
CA LYS A 248 -25.16 8.13 -11.88
C LYS A 248 -24.17 8.24 -10.74
N LEU A 249 -23.10 7.43 -10.73
CA LEU A 249 -22.05 7.53 -9.73
C LEU A 249 -21.40 8.92 -9.77
N ARG A 250 -21.04 9.39 -10.98
CA ARG A 250 -20.47 10.72 -11.18
C ARG A 250 -21.41 11.81 -10.66
N ASN A 251 -22.67 11.81 -11.08
CA ASN A 251 -23.66 12.82 -10.69
C ASN A 251 -23.95 12.81 -9.18
N MET A 252 -24.02 11.63 -8.56
CA MET A 252 -24.14 11.53 -7.09
C MET A 252 -23.00 12.25 -6.38
N ARG A 253 -21.81 12.19 -6.91
CA ARG A 253 -20.64 12.80 -6.32
C ARG A 253 -20.59 14.31 -6.56
N GLU A 254 -20.90 14.77 -7.78
CA GLU A 254 -20.94 16.19 -8.11
C GLU A 254 -22.03 16.93 -7.32
N ASN A 255 -23.23 16.36 -7.22
CA ASN A 255 -24.33 16.94 -6.46
C ASN A 255 -24.04 17.07 -4.96
N ARG A 256 -23.18 16.20 -4.41
CA ARG A 256 -22.77 16.25 -3.00
C ARG A 256 -21.74 17.32 -2.72
N SER A 257 -20.76 17.49 -3.58
CA SER A 257 -19.77 18.55 -3.43
C SER A 257 -20.40 19.93 -3.45
N ALA A 258 -21.59 20.08 -4.08
CA ALA A 258 -22.33 21.33 -4.16
C ALA A 258 -23.21 21.60 -2.91
N ASN A 259 -23.74 20.56 -2.25
CA ASN A 259 -24.79 20.70 -1.23
C ASN A 259 -24.32 20.46 0.21
N ASP A 260 -23.16 19.83 0.45
CA ASP A 260 -22.75 19.41 1.80
C ASP A 260 -21.46 20.07 2.27
N ARG A 261 -21.59 21.20 2.97
CA ARG A 261 -20.49 21.79 3.75
C ARG A 261 -20.18 21.04 5.05
N GLY A 262 -20.76 19.86 5.29
CA GLY A 262 -20.63 19.18 6.58
C GLY A 262 -20.60 17.66 6.60
N MET A 263 -20.92 16.95 5.54
CA MET A 263 -20.97 15.48 5.54
C MET A 263 -19.94 14.88 4.57
N TYR A 264 -18.71 14.69 5.06
CA TYR A 264 -17.71 13.89 4.34
C TYR A 264 -18.16 12.43 4.31
N TRP A 265 -18.44 11.92 3.13
CA TRP A 265 -18.43 10.48 2.96
C TRP A 265 -17.05 9.94 3.33
N SER A 266 -17.03 8.91 4.14
CA SER A 266 -15.78 8.20 4.35
C SER A 266 -15.32 7.64 2.98
N ASN A 267 -14.03 7.62 2.71
CA ASN A 267 -13.45 6.98 1.52
C ASN A 267 -13.97 5.53 1.35
N LYS A 268 -14.46 4.93 2.42
CA LYS A 268 -15.05 3.60 2.49
C LYS A 268 -16.42 3.53 1.79
N GLU A 269 -17.27 4.51 2.01
CA GLU A 269 -18.58 4.58 1.37
C GLU A 269 -18.45 4.84 -0.14
N ASP A 270 -17.55 5.75 -0.52
CA ASP A 270 -17.26 6.04 -1.92
C ASP A 270 -16.76 4.79 -2.67
N LEU A 271 -15.89 3.99 -2.04
CA LEU A 271 -15.41 2.76 -2.64
C LEU A 271 -16.54 1.75 -2.87
N LYS A 272 -17.44 1.55 -1.91
CA LYS A 272 -18.58 0.63 -2.04
C LYS A 272 -19.50 1.00 -3.19
N TYR A 273 -19.90 2.28 -3.28
CA TYR A 273 -20.73 2.73 -4.39
C TYR A 273 -20.02 2.59 -5.73
N THR A 274 -18.72 2.86 -5.76
CA THR A 274 -17.90 2.75 -6.96
C THR A 274 -17.82 1.29 -7.45
N ILE A 275 -17.59 0.34 -6.54
CA ILE A 275 -17.56 -1.09 -6.87
C ILE A 275 -18.93 -1.56 -7.37
N CYS A 276 -20.02 -1.18 -6.70
CA CYS A 276 -21.36 -1.56 -7.14
C CYS A 276 -21.72 -0.97 -8.50
N ALA A 277 -21.33 0.28 -8.76
CA ALA A 277 -21.54 0.91 -10.05
C ALA A 277 -20.72 0.24 -11.15
N ALA A 278 -19.45 -0.11 -10.87
CA ALA A 278 -18.57 -0.79 -11.82
C ALA A 278 -19.11 -2.19 -12.18
N TYR A 279 -19.59 -2.94 -11.19
CA TYR A 279 -20.16 -4.27 -11.43
C TYR A 279 -21.42 -4.21 -12.32
N LYS A 280 -22.34 -3.26 -12.04
CA LYS A 280 -23.53 -3.04 -12.88
C LYS A 280 -23.17 -2.56 -14.28
N PHE A 281 -22.17 -1.67 -14.38
CA PHE A 281 -21.64 -1.21 -15.65
C PHE A 281 -21.02 -2.37 -16.46
N MET A 282 -20.26 -3.24 -15.81
CA MET A 282 -19.67 -4.41 -16.44
C MET A 282 -20.74 -5.29 -17.11
N ARG A 283 -21.83 -5.55 -16.40
CA ARG A 283 -22.93 -6.38 -16.88
C ARG A 283 -23.84 -5.70 -17.93
N GLY A 284 -23.75 -4.38 -18.08
CA GLY A 284 -24.70 -3.61 -18.87
C GLY A 284 -26.09 -3.52 -18.24
N ASP A 285 -26.17 -3.57 -16.91
CA ASP A 285 -27.44 -3.50 -16.20
C ASP A 285 -28.04 -2.09 -16.30
N GLU A 286 -29.28 -1.97 -16.77
CA GLU A 286 -30.05 -0.75 -16.65
C GLU A 286 -30.39 -0.48 -15.18
N VAL A 287 -30.03 0.71 -14.67
CA VAL A 287 -30.25 1.05 -13.27
C VAL A 287 -31.03 2.34 -13.07
N GLN A 288 -32.08 2.28 -12.27
CA GLN A 288 -32.81 3.49 -11.85
C GLN A 288 -32.13 4.21 -10.69
N SER A 289 -31.51 3.46 -9.77
CA SER A 289 -30.76 4.01 -8.65
C SER A 289 -29.54 3.13 -8.32
N LEU A 290 -28.46 3.74 -7.80
CA LEU A 290 -27.33 3.00 -7.27
C LEU A 290 -27.62 2.53 -5.85
N SER A 291 -27.53 1.23 -5.62
CA SER A 291 -27.61 0.58 -4.32
C SER A 291 -26.30 -0.12 -4.01
N LYS A 292 -25.97 -0.30 -2.73
CA LYS A 292 -24.78 -1.05 -2.30
C LYS A 292 -25.12 -2.53 -2.18
N PHE A 293 -24.23 -3.39 -2.66
CA PHE A 293 -24.28 -4.81 -2.33
C PHE A 293 -23.87 -5.05 -0.86
N LYS A 294 -24.24 -6.16 -0.29
CA LYS A 294 -23.84 -6.55 1.07
C LYS A 294 -22.36 -6.92 1.13
N THR A 295 -21.88 -7.57 0.07
CA THR A 295 -20.49 -7.99 -0.11
C THR A 295 -19.94 -7.44 -1.42
N ASP A 296 -18.63 -7.46 -1.60
CA ASP A 296 -18.00 -7.16 -2.87
C ASP A 296 -18.49 -8.18 -3.90
N PRO A 297 -19.05 -7.73 -5.03
CA PRO A 297 -19.61 -8.65 -6.04
C PRO A 297 -18.54 -9.25 -6.97
N PHE A 298 -17.31 -8.71 -6.96
CA PHE A 298 -16.20 -9.23 -7.75
C PHE A 298 -15.50 -10.38 -7.02
N HIS A 299 -14.87 -11.27 -7.79
CA HIS A 299 -13.95 -12.25 -7.24
C HIS A 299 -12.77 -11.59 -6.53
N ASN A 300 -12.10 -12.34 -5.63
CA ASN A 300 -10.98 -11.80 -4.87
C ASN A 300 -9.86 -11.36 -5.82
N PHE A 301 -9.62 -10.06 -5.87
CA PHE A 301 -8.66 -9.44 -6.77
C PHE A 301 -7.21 -9.90 -6.54
N ILE A 302 -6.87 -10.28 -5.32
CA ILE A 302 -5.54 -10.77 -4.97
C ILE A 302 -5.26 -12.12 -5.62
N ASP A 303 -6.28 -12.97 -5.68
CA ASP A 303 -6.19 -14.34 -6.18
C ASP A 303 -6.38 -14.43 -7.71
N MET A 304 -6.77 -13.32 -8.35
CA MET A 304 -6.95 -13.31 -9.80
C MET A 304 -5.66 -13.65 -10.54
N PRO A 305 -5.77 -14.37 -11.66
CA PRO A 305 -4.65 -14.67 -12.53
C PRO A 305 -3.99 -13.42 -13.15
N ASP A 306 -2.90 -13.62 -13.87
CA ASP A 306 -2.21 -12.56 -14.61
C ASP A 306 -3.13 -11.97 -15.68
N CYS A 307 -3.25 -10.65 -15.71
CA CYS A 307 -4.00 -9.88 -16.68
C CYS A 307 -3.10 -9.16 -17.68
N ASN A 308 -1.80 -9.42 -17.65
CA ASN A 308 -0.88 -8.80 -18.59
C ASN A 308 -1.13 -9.35 -20.00
N PHE A 309 -0.93 -8.49 -20.98
CA PHE A 309 -0.92 -8.83 -22.39
C PHE A 309 0.42 -8.37 -22.99
N ASP A 310 0.93 -9.17 -23.91
CA ASP A 310 2.19 -8.94 -24.60
C ASP A 310 2.12 -7.73 -25.56
#